data_4fadd16c916f256fc130fa983db210f1
#
_entry.id   4fadd16c916f256fc130fa983db210f1
#
_cell.length_a   1.000
_cell.length_b   1.000
_cell.length_c   1.000
_cell.angle_alpha   90.00
_cell.angle_beta   90.00
_cell.angle_gamma   90.00
#
_symmetry.space_group_name_H-M   'P 1'
#
loop_
_entity.id
_entity.type
_entity.pdbx_description
1 polymer ?
#
loop_
_entity_poly.entity_id
_entity_poly.type
_entity_poly.pdbx_seq_one_letter_code
_entity_poly.pdbx_strand_id
1 'polypeptide(L)'
;GFFDPMIRVIIVVTLNGTPNVIMDGVITRQQVTASNEAGKSTFAVTGEDVSAAMDLIDFSGIPYPAMPAEARVALCIAKYAMFGIIPIVIPSILINVPIPVKEIPKHQGTDLAYINSLANEVGYVFYVEPGPTPGMNFGYWGPEVKTGIPQRALTINMDAQTNTDALSFTYDGLSKTLYILFIQELISKAPIPIPIPDITPLNPPLGAKPPLPLHVKFITNEPDQNGTAKYSPIQAALIGLAKASKGSDVISGTGSLDVLRYGHVLKARRKV
;
A
#
# COMPACT_ATOMS: atom_id res chain seq x y z
N GLY A 1 -16.33 -26.59 -5.92
CA GLY A 1 -17.64 -26.06 -5.48
C GLY A 1 -17.75 -24.57 -5.70
N PHE A 2 -18.89 -23.97 -5.46
CA PHE A 2 -19.13 -22.52 -5.68
C PHE A 2 -18.25 -21.60 -4.82
N PHE A 3 -17.78 -22.06 -3.70
CA PHE A 3 -16.93 -21.29 -2.78
C PHE A 3 -15.49 -21.81 -2.68
N ASP A 4 -15.01 -22.55 -3.68
CA ASP A 4 -13.63 -23.05 -3.65
C ASP A 4 -12.62 -21.90 -3.61
N PRO A 5 -11.44 -22.11 -3.01
CA PRO A 5 -10.36 -21.12 -3.01
C PRO A 5 -10.03 -20.66 -4.44
N MET A 6 -9.65 -19.39 -4.57
CA MET A 6 -9.33 -18.69 -5.83
C MET A 6 -10.51 -18.45 -6.77
N ILE A 7 -11.74 -18.77 -6.38
CA ILE A 7 -12.92 -18.30 -7.13
C ILE A 7 -13.03 -16.79 -6.97
N ARG A 8 -13.17 -16.10 -8.10
CA ARG A 8 -13.32 -14.65 -8.15
C ARG A 8 -14.70 -14.24 -7.68
N VAL A 9 -14.74 -13.24 -6.81
CA VAL A 9 -15.96 -12.64 -6.27
C VAL A 9 -15.93 -11.14 -6.52
N ILE A 10 -16.96 -10.64 -7.19
CA ILE A 10 -17.11 -9.20 -7.43
C ILE A 10 -18.35 -8.73 -6.68
N ILE A 11 -18.18 -7.79 -5.76
CA ILE A 11 -19.28 -7.19 -4.98
C ILE A 11 -19.68 -5.89 -5.67
N VAL A 12 -20.92 -5.86 -6.15
CA VAL A 12 -21.47 -4.69 -6.84
C VAL A 12 -22.74 -4.23 -6.12
N VAL A 13 -22.80 -2.95 -5.82
CA VAL A 13 -24.00 -2.31 -5.26
C VAL A 13 -24.63 -1.43 -6.32
N THR A 14 -25.88 -1.70 -6.67
CA THR A 14 -26.64 -0.90 -7.64
C THR A 14 -27.51 0.11 -6.93
N LEU A 15 -27.25 1.38 -7.16
CA LEU A 15 -28.02 2.49 -6.62
C LEU A 15 -28.60 3.33 -7.77
N ASN A 16 -29.89 3.56 -7.74
CA ASN A 16 -30.60 4.32 -8.79
C ASN A 16 -30.26 3.85 -10.23
N GLY A 17 -30.10 2.53 -10.40
CA GLY A 17 -29.73 1.94 -11.67
C GLY A 17 -28.24 2.01 -12.03
N THR A 18 -27.41 2.65 -11.21
CA THR A 18 -25.95 2.75 -11.44
C THR A 18 -25.22 1.69 -10.62
N PRO A 19 -24.49 0.75 -11.25
CA PRO A 19 -23.69 -0.23 -10.55
C PRO A 19 -22.40 0.42 -10.00
N ASN A 20 -22.08 0.16 -8.74
CA ASN A 20 -20.86 0.58 -8.09
C ASN A 20 -20.09 -0.66 -7.64
N VAL A 21 -18.89 -0.86 -8.16
CA VAL A 21 -18.02 -1.97 -7.75
C VAL A 21 -17.36 -1.58 -6.44
N ILE A 22 -17.66 -2.35 -5.39
CA ILE A 22 -17.07 -2.13 -4.06
C ILE A 22 -15.80 -2.94 -3.91
N MET A 23 -15.83 -4.20 -4.34
CA MET A 23 -14.72 -5.12 -4.21
C MET A 23 -14.67 -6.06 -5.39
N ASP A 24 -13.47 -6.35 -5.84
CA ASP A 24 -13.15 -7.42 -6.78
C ASP A 24 -11.98 -8.22 -6.20
N GLY A 25 -12.21 -9.48 -5.93
CA GLY A 25 -11.25 -10.30 -5.19
C GLY A 25 -11.43 -11.77 -5.44
N VAL A 26 -10.68 -12.55 -4.68
CA VAL A 26 -10.71 -14.01 -4.73
C VAL A 26 -10.95 -14.59 -3.33
N ILE A 27 -11.62 -15.72 -3.26
CA ILE A 27 -11.85 -16.45 -2.01
C ILE A 27 -10.51 -17.08 -1.59
N THR A 28 -10.08 -16.79 -0.35
CA THR A 28 -8.85 -17.37 0.21
C THR A 28 -9.14 -18.37 1.32
N ARG A 29 -10.26 -18.24 2.02
CA ARG A 29 -10.56 -19.08 3.18
C ARG A 29 -12.05 -19.34 3.32
N GLN A 30 -12.37 -20.54 3.80
CA GLN A 30 -13.71 -20.97 4.18
C GLN A 30 -13.70 -21.46 5.63
N GLN A 31 -14.76 -21.15 6.37
CA GLN A 31 -14.94 -21.61 7.74
C GLN A 31 -16.39 -22.04 7.97
N VAL A 32 -16.58 -23.26 8.43
CA VAL A 32 -17.86 -23.78 8.88
C VAL A 32 -17.86 -23.82 10.40
N THR A 33 -18.82 -23.17 11.02
CA THR A 33 -19.05 -23.25 12.46
C THR A 33 -20.39 -23.93 12.69
N ALA A 34 -20.33 -25.17 13.13
CA ALA A 34 -21.52 -25.95 13.46
C ALA A 34 -22.04 -25.56 14.85
N SER A 35 -23.36 -25.50 15.03
CA SER A 35 -24.03 -25.29 16.29
C SER A 35 -25.15 -26.31 16.50
N ASN A 36 -25.32 -26.79 17.72
CA ASN A 36 -26.45 -27.65 18.09
C ASN A 36 -27.79 -26.89 18.18
N GLU A 37 -27.72 -25.55 18.18
CA GLU A 37 -28.91 -24.72 18.16
C GLU A 37 -29.34 -24.46 16.70
N ALA A 38 -30.64 -24.67 16.45
CA ALA A 38 -31.21 -24.48 15.11
C ALA A 38 -31.01 -23.04 14.61
N GLY A 39 -30.50 -22.89 13.40
CA GLY A 39 -30.24 -21.59 12.74
C GLY A 39 -28.97 -20.87 13.19
N LYS A 40 -28.16 -21.44 14.10
CA LYS A 40 -26.91 -20.81 14.56
C LYS A 40 -25.63 -21.38 13.90
N SER A 41 -25.75 -22.38 13.07
CA SER A 41 -24.63 -22.82 12.25
C SER A 41 -24.30 -21.75 11.20
N THR A 42 -23.03 -21.39 11.06
CA THR A 42 -22.58 -20.36 10.13
C THR A 42 -21.56 -20.90 9.15
N PHE A 43 -21.63 -20.40 7.94
CA PHE A 43 -20.60 -20.58 6.92
C PHE A 43 -20.02 -19.22 6.58
N ALA A 44 -18.75 -19.02 6.91
CA ALA A 44 -18.03 -17.79 6.64
C ALA A 44 -17.03 -17.99 5.49
N VAL A 45 -17.03 -17.05 4.57
CA VAL A 45 -16.10 -17.00 3.45
C VAL A 45 -15.27 -15.73 3.56
N THR A 46 -13.96 -15.87 3.55
CA THR A 46 -13.01 -14.73 3.57
C THR A 46 -12.27 -14.69 2.25
N GLY A 47 -12.08 -13.49 1.73
CA GLY A 47 -11.34 -13.25 0.50
C GLY A 47 -10.42 -12.04 0.61
N GLU A 48 -9.55 -11.91 -0.35
CA GLU A 48 -8.65 -10.79 -0.54
C GLU A 48 -8.87 -10.21 -1.92
N ASP A 49 -8.32 -9.02 -2.19
CA ASP A 49 -8.38 -8.47 -3.53
C ASP A 49 -7.59 -9.34 -4.53
N VAL A 50 -7.73 -9.06 -5.83
CA VAL A 50 -7.10 -9.90 -6.86
C VAL A 50 -5.57 -9.91 -6.80
N SER A 51 -4.93 -9.07 -5.97
CA SER A 51 -3.48 -9.13 -5.75
C SER A 51 -3.03 -10.41 -5.06
N ALA A 52 -3.93 -11.13 -4.37
CA ALA A 52 -3.65 -12.45 -3.82
C ALA A 52 -3.17 -13.44 -4.88
N ALA A 53 -3.64 -13.30 -6.13
CA ALA A 53 -3.14 -14.12 -7.24
C ALA A 53 -1.66 -13.85 -7.56
N MET A 54 -1.15 -12.68 -7.21
CA MET A 54 0.25 -12.28 -7.43
C MET A 54 1.21 -12.87 -6.38
N ASP A 55 0.68 -13.46 -5.31
CA ASP A 55 1.44 -14.05 -4.21
C ASP A 55 1.55 -15.58 -4.28
N LEU A 56 1.03 -16.19 -5.34
CA LEU A 56 0.95 -17.65 -5.45
C LEU A 56 2.23 -18.31 -5.98
N ILE A 57 3.00 -17.63 -6.82
CA ILE A 57 4.13 -18.21 -7.53
C ILE A 57 5.40 -17.42 -7.21
N ASP A 58 6.42 -18.14 -6.76
CA ASP A 58 7.75 -17.58 -6.54
C ASP A 58 8.53 -17.57 -7.87
N PHE A 59 8.90 -16.38 -8.32
CA PHE A 59 9.67 -16.15 -9.53
C PHE A 59 11.14 -15.80 -9.25
N SER A 60 11.65 -16.11 -8.07
CA SER A 60 13.01 -15.81 -7.67
C SER A 60 14.04 -16.25 -8.71
N GLY A 61 14.99 -15.38 -8.98
CA GLY A 61 16.10 -15.64 -9.88
C GLY A 61 15.93 -15.14 -11.32
N ILE A 62 14.74 -14.73 -11.75
CA ILE A 62 14.52 -14.15 -13.08
C ILE A 62 15.32 -12.84 -13.20
N PRO A 63 16.26 -12.73 -14.18
CA PRO A 63 17.07 -11.53 -14.34
C PRO A 63 16.35 -10.45 -15.13
N TYR A 64 16.61 -9.18 -14.78
CA TYR A 64 16.09 -8.00 -15.47
C TYR A 64 17.23 -7.09 -15.94
N PRO A 65 17.97 -7.46 -17.01
CA PRO A 65 19.11 -6.67 -17.49
C PRO A 65 18.64 -5.30 -17.99
N ALA A 66 19.32 -4.23 -17.55
CA ALA A 66 19.05 -2.84 -17.95
C ALA A 66 17.61 -2.34 -17.73
N MET A 67 16.86 -2.98 -16.82
CA MET A 67 15.46 -2.65 -16.58
C MET A 67 15.28 -1.87 -15.28
N PRO A 68 14.81 -0.61 -15.30
CA PRO A 68 14.55 0.17 -14.10
C PRO A 68 13.38 -0.43 -13.29
N ALA A 69 13.27 -0.02 -12.01
CA ALA A 69 12.26 -0.56 -11.10
C ALA A 69 10.84 -0.43 -11.64
N GLU A 70 10.50 0.72 -12.20
CA GLU A 70 9.19 1.03 -12.78
C GLU A 70 8.80 0.07 -13.90
N ALA A 71 9.75 -0.22 -14.79
CA ALA A 71 9.51 -1.15 -15.89
C ALA A 71 9.34 -2.59 -15.40
N ARG A 72 10.09 -3.00 -14.37
CA ARG A 72 9.94 -4.32 -13.73
C ARG A 72 8.58 -4.46 -13.07
N VAL A 73 8.13 -3.43 -12.35
CA VAL A 73 6.80 -3.39 -11.72
C VAL A 73 5.70 -3.48 -12.79
N ALA A 74 5.79 -2.67 -13.84
CA ALA A 74 4.80 -2.71 -14.93
C ALA A 74 4.73 -4.09 -15.59
N LEU A 75 5.88 -4.74 -15.80
CA LEU A 75 5.96 -6.09 -16.36
C LEU A 75 5.32 -7.13 -15.42
N CYS A 76 5.60 -7.06 -14.12
CA CYS A 76 5.00 -7.95 -13.13
C CYS A 76 3.48 -7.80 -13.09
N ILE A 77 2.94 -6.58 -13.07
CA ILE A 77 1.50 -6.34 -13.06
C ILE A 77 0.86 -6.82 -14.38
N ALA A 78 1.52 -6.61 -15.52
CA ALA A 78 1.00 -6.98 -16.83
C ALA A 78 0.73 -8.49 -16.98
N LYS A 79 1.44 -9.36 -16.24
CA LYS A 79 1.17 -10.81 -16.21
C LYS A 79 -0.27 -11.12 -15.79
N TYR A 80 -0.87 -10.26 -15.00
CA TYR A 80 -2.20 -10.43 -14.40
C TYR A 80 -3.31 -9.68 -15.17
N ALA A 81 -3.04 -9.29 -16.41
CA ALA A 81 -4.04 -8.68 -17.30
C ALA A 81 -5.28 -9.56 -17.50
N MET A 82 -5.14 -10.88 -17.38
CA MET A 82 -6.26 -11.84 -17.41
C MET A 82 -7.28 -11.63 -16.28
N PHE A 83 -6.85 -11.06 -15.16
CA PHE A 83 -7.73 -10.65 -14.05
C PHE A 83 -8.26 -9.23 -14.22
N GLY A 84 -8.00 -8.58 -15.36
CA GLY A 84 -8.38 -7.21 -15.62
C GLY A 84 -7.54 -6.16 -14.91
N ILE A 85 -6.35 -6.50 -14.42
CA ILE A 85 -5.47 -5.56 -13.72
C ILE A 85 -4.72 -4.71 -14.74
N ILE A 86 -4.96 -3.39 -14.69
CA ILE A 86 -4.32 -2.38 -15.53
C ILE A 86 -3.23 -1.70 -14.69
N PRO A 87 -1.96 -1.72 -15.13
CA PRO A 87 -0.88 -1.08 -14.39
C PRO A 87 -0.99 0.45 -14.44
N ILE A 88 -0.94 1.08 -13.25
CA ILE A 88 -0.74 2.52 -13.06
C ILE A 88 0.56 2.68 -12.30
N VAL A 89 1.65 2.92 -13.03
CA VAL A 89 2.99 3.03 -12.46
C VAL A 89 3.47 4.47 -12.59
N ILE A 90 3.69 5.11 -11.45
CA ILE A 90 4.22 6.48 -11.37
C ILE A 90 5.75 6.40 -11.31
N PRO A 91 6.49 7.01 -12.24
CA PRO A 91 7.94 7.02 -12.19
C PRO A 91 8.46 7.65 -10.89
N SER A 92 9.46 7.05 -10.29
CA SER A 92 10.10 7.59 -9.09
C SER A 92 11.10 8.68 -9.46
N ILE A 93 11.36 9.61 -8.53
CA ILE A 93 12.44 10.60 -8.67
C ILE A 93 13.81 9.90 -8.68
N LEU A 94 13.87 8.67 -8.20
CA LEU A 94 15.07 7.84 -8.06
C LEU A 94 15.25 6.87 -9.24
N ILE A 95 14.88 7.28 -10.45
CA ILE A 95 15.06 6.43 -11.63
C ILE A 95 16.53 6.00 -11.71
N ASN A 96 16.75 4.71 -11.45
CA ASN A 96 18.05 4.08 -11.62
C ASN A 96 17.93 2.99 -12.68
N VAL A 97 18.60 3.19 -13.81
CA VAL A 97 18.70 2.17 -14.84
C VAL A 97 19.94 1.33 -14.55
N PRO A 98 19.78 0.06 -14.15
CA PRO A 98 20.92 -0.80 -13.86
C PRO A 98 21.80 -0.97 -15.10
N ILE A 99 23.10 -0.79 -14.92
CA ILE A 99 24.09 -1.04 -15.98
C ILE A 99 24.45 -2.54 -15.93
N PRO A 100 24.14 -3.35 -16.97
CA PRO A 100 24.28 -4.80 -16.92
C PRO A 100 25.68 -5.32 -16.59
N VAL A 101 26.72 -4.52 -16.87
CA VAL A 101 28.12 -4.84 -16.54
C VAL A 101 28.40 -4.73 -15.03
N LYS A 102 27.60 -3.90 -14.31
CA LYS A 102 27.77 -3.68 -12.88
C LYS A 102 26.79 -4.51 -12.04
N GLU A 103 25.53 -4.53 -12.45
CA GLU A 103 24.47 -5.19 -11.69
C GLU A 103 23.33 -5.61 -12.64
N ILE A 104 22.88 -6.86 -12.47
CA ILE A 104 21.65 -7.36 -13.08
C ILE A 104 20.67 -7.66 -11.96
N PRO A 105 19.65 -6.83 -11.77
CA PRO A 105 18.61 -7.09 -10.77
C PRO A 105 17.92 -8.43 -11.04
N LYS A 106 17.62 -9.16 -9.99
CA LYS A 106 16.90 -10.44 -10.06
C LYS A 106 15.59 -10.33 -9.30
N HIS A 107 14.60 -11.03 -9.79
CA HIS A 107 13.34 -11.20 -9.08
C HIS A 107 13.57 -11.91 -7.75
N GLN A 108 12.87 -11.48 -6.70
CA GLN A 108 12.97 -12.06 -5.36
C GLN A 108 11.55 -12.32 -4.80
N GLY A 109 11.25 -13.56 -4.53
CA GLY A 109 9.96 -13.98 -4.01
C GLY A 109 8.85 -13.99 -5.06
N THR A 110 7.63 -13.78 -4.60
CA THR A 110 6.44 -13.67 -5.44
C THR A 110 6.38 -12.29 -6.11
N ASP A 111 5.55 -12.16 -7.15
CA ASP A 111 5.35 -10.84 -7.81
C ASP A 111 4.87 -9.79 -6.82
N LEU A 112 3.94 -10.15 -5.91
CA LEU A 112 3.43 -9.23 -4.89
C LEU A 112 4.54 -8.79 -3.92
N ALA A 113 5.33 -9.73 -3.41
CA ALA A 113 6.44 -9.45 -2.52
C ALA A 113 7.49 -8.56 -3.20
N TYR A 114 7.83 -8.86 -4.45
CA TYR A 114 8.80 -8.11 -5.22
C TYR A 114 8.36 -6.67 -5.52
N ILE A 115 7.12 -6.48 -5.98
CA ILE A 115 6.56 -5.14 -6.22
C ILE A 115 6.55 -4.32 -4.92
N ASN A 116 6.16 -4.94 -3.80
CA ASN A 116 6.16 -4.28 -2.50
C ASN A 116 7.58 -3.93 -2.03
N SER A 117 8.58 -4.80 -2.29
CA SER A 117 9.97 -4.48 -1.95
C SER A 117 10.47 -3.26 -2.74
N LEU A 118 10.21 -3.23 -4.05
CA LEU A 118 10.55 -2.08 -4.90
C LEU A 118 9.82 -0.80 -4.50
N ALA A 119 8.56 -0.90 -4.08
CA ALA A 119 7.81 0.23 -3.55
C ALA A 119 8.44 0.75 -2.25
N ASN A 120 8.81 -0.15 -1.34
CA ASN A 120 9.45 0.21 -0.09
C ASN A 120 10.84 0.85 -0.26
N GLU A 121 11.60 0.45 -1.28
CA GLU A 121 12.89 1.08 -1.60
C GLU A 121 12.76 2.58 -1.88
N VAL A 122 11.72 2.98 -2.60
CA VAL A 122 11.49 4.38 -3.01
C VAL A 122 10.42 5.09 -2.16
N GLY A 123 9.90 4.43 -1.11
CA GLY A 123 8.85 4.98 -0.26
C GLY A 123 7.46 5.03 -0.90
N TYR A 124 7.24 4.24 -1.95
CA TYR A 124 5.97 4.11 -2.64
C TYR A 124 5.07 3.06 -1.98
N VAL A 125 3.86 2.96 -2.47
CA VAL A 125 2.88 1.95 -2.10
C VAL A 125 2.43 1.18 -3.34
N PHE A 126 2.06 -0.07 -3.14
CA PHE A 126 1.37 -0.86 -4.14
C PHE A 126 0.02 -1.31 -3.59
N TYR A 127 -1.02 -1.22 -4.40
CA TYR A 127 -2.33 -1.77 -4.11
C TYR A 127 -3.13 -1.99 -5.40
N VAL A 128 -4.13 -2.84 -5.31
CA VAL A 128 -5.09 -3.05 -6.40
C VAL A 128 -6.44 -2.49 -5.95
N GLU A 129 -7.06 -1.65 -6.78
CA GLU A 129 -8.39 -1.13 -6.53
C GLU A 129 -9.35 -1.50 -7.67
N PRO A 130 -10.63 -1.77 -7.36
CA PRO A 130 -11.60 -2.06 -8.39
C PRO A 130 -11.87 -0.81 -9.23
N GLY A 131 -11.98 -1.03 -10.55
CA GLY A 131 -12.36 0.00 -11.51
C GLY A 131 -13.87 0.25 -11.52
N PRO A 132 -14.34 1.13 -12.40
CA PRO A 132 -15.76 1.49 -12.51
C PRO A 132 -16.64 0.36 -13.06
N THR A 133 -16.04 -0.58 -13.78
CA THR A 133 -16.75 -1.72 -14.37
C THR A 133 -16.33 -3.01 -13.70
N PRO A 134 -17.29 -3.94 -13.45
CA PRO A 134 -16.97 -5.23 -12.87
C PRO A 134 -15.90 -5.98 -13.68
N GLY A 135 -14.89 -6.50 -13.01
CA GLY A 135 -13.80 -7.21 -13.65
C GLY A 135 -12.62 -6.36 -14.13
N MET A 136 -12.73 -5.03 -14.04
CA MET A 136 -11.62 -4.11 -14.28
C MET A 136 -11.00 -3.70 -12.94
N ASN A 137 -9.68 -3.72 -12.85
CA ASN A 137 -8.92 -3.33 -11.66
C ASN A 137 -7.73 -2.47 -12.05
N PHE A 138 -7.30 -1.62 -11.14
CA PHE A 138 -6.10 -0.79 -11.30
C PHE A 138 -5.04 -1.23 -10.30
N GLY A 139 -3.89 -1.69 -10.81
CA GLY A 139 -2.71 -1.95 -10.00
C GLY A 139 -1.87 -0.68 -9.89
N TYR A 140 -2.05 0.06 -8.80
CA TYR A 140 -1.34 1.32 -8.56
C TYR A 140 -0.01 1.08 -7.87
N TRP A 141 1.07 1.59 -8.46
CA TRP A 141 2.38 1.68 -7.84
C TRP A 141 2.88 3.12 -7.94
N GLY A 142 3.03 3.78 -6.80
CA GLY A 142 3.36 5.20 -6.75
C GLY A 142 3.44 5.74 -5.34
N PRO A 143 3.66 7.06 -5.17
CA PRO A 143 3.67 7.70 -3.86
C PRO A 143 2.29 7.59 -3.20
N GLU A 144 2.27 7.50 -1.88
CA GLU A 144 1.04 7.63 -1.11
C GLU A 144 0.61 9.10 -1.13
N VAL A 145 -0.44 9.41 -1.89
CA VAL A 145 -0.93 10.78 -2.04
C VAL A 145 -2.08 10.99 -1.06
N LYS A 146 -1.81 11.74 0.02
CA LYS A 146 -2.82 12.22 0.97
C LYS A 146 -3.31 13.64 0.66
N THR A 147 -2.77 14.25 -0.40
CA THR A 147 -3.18 15.55 -0.91
C THR A 147 -4.13 15.37 -2.09
N GLY A 148 -5.15 16.18 -2.18
CA GLY A 148 -6.14 16.10 -3.25
C GLY A 148 -7.50 16.62 -2.82
N ILE A 149 -8.48 16.51 -3.70
CA ILE A 149 -9.87 16.87 -3.36
C ILE A 149 -10.36 15.87 -2.30
N PRO A 150 -10.72 16.34 -1.09
CA PRO A 150 -11.20 15.45 -0.05
C PRO A 150 -12.50 14.78 -0.50
N GLN A 151 -12.70 13.56 -0.06
CA GLN A 151 -13.99 12.90 -0.17
C GLN A 151 -14.99 13.56 0.77
N ARG A 152 -16.27 13.21 0.64
CA ARG A 152 -17.32 13.66 1.56
C ARG A 152 -16.95 13.29 3.00
N ALA A 153 -17.13 14.22 3.92
CA ALA A 153 -16.83 14.02 5.32
C ALA A 153 -17.66 12.88 5.94
N LEU A 154 -17.04 12.14 6.85
CA LEU A 154 -17.74 11.19 7.72
C LEU A 154 -18.52 11.98 8.77
N THR A 155 -19.82 11.72 8.88
CA THR A 155 -20.72 12.43 9.78
C THR A 155 -21.46 11.46 10.70
N ILE A 156 -21.52 11.80 11.99
CA ILE A 156 -22.25 11.07 13.02
C ILE A 156 -23.08 12.04 13.84
N ASN A 157 -24.27 11.63 14.27
CA ASN A 157 -25.23 12.46 15.04
C ASN A 157 -25.63 13.79 14.34
N MET A 158 -25.78 13.74 13.02
CA MET A 158 -26.19 14.89 12.19
C MET A 158 -27.52 14.65 11.49
N ASP A 159 -28.44 13.96 12.15
CA ASP A 159 -29.78 13.63 11.64
C ASP A 159 -29.74 13.05 10.22
N ALA A 160 -30.44 13.67 9.29
CA ALA A 160 -30.50 13.24 7.88
C ALA A 160 -29.14 13.27 7.16
N GLN A 161 -28.15 13.97 7.67
CA GLN A 161 -26.80 14.03 7.09
C GLN A 161 -25.85 12.99 7.68
N THR A 162 -26.29 12.19 8.65
CA THR A 162 -25.50 11.11 9.23
C THR A 162 -25.23 10.04 8.17
N ASN A 163 -23.95 9.71 7.95
CA ASN A 163 -23.52 8.70 6.99
C ASN A 163 -22.67 7.57 7.63
N THR A 164 -22.41 7.70 8.94
CA THR A 164 -21.56 6.77 9.69
C THR A 164 -22.34 6.26 10.91
N ASP A 165 -22.32 4.95 11.12
CA ASP A 165 -23.02 4.33 12.25
C ASP A 165 -22.18 4.37 13.52
N ALA A 166 -20.87 4.17 13.41
CA ALA A 166 -19.92 4.24 14.51
C ALA A 166 -18.56 4.75 14.05
N LEU A 167 -17.91 5.55 14.89
CA LEU A 167 -16.53 6.02 14.71
C LEU A 167 -15.78 5.91 16.04
N SER A 168 -14.59 5.36 16.01
CA SER A 168 -13.66 5.31 17.12
C SER A 168 -12.28 5.76 16.65
N PHE A 169 -11.63 6.62 17.42
CA PHE A 169 -10.29 7.09 17.13
C PHE A 169 -9.33 6.72 18.25
N THR A 170 -8.17 6.21 17.87
CA THR A 170 -7.09 5.89 18.80
C THR A 170 -5.89 6.77 18.49
N TYR A 171 -5.36 7.42 19.50
CA TYR A 171 -4.12 8.18 19.43
C TYR A 171 -2.99 7.36 20.05
N ASP A 172 -1.99 6.99 19.24
CA ASP A 172 -0.77 6.34 19.72
C ASP A 172 0.39 7.35 19.73
N GLY A 173 0.64 7.92 20.89
CA GLY A 173 1.70 8.91 21.07
C GLY A 173 3.11 8.35 20.98
N LEU A 174 3.28 7.02 20.96
CA LEU A 174 4.59 6.35 20.88
C LEU A 174 4.92 5.83 19.47
N SER A 175 4.00 5.89 18.55
CA SER A 175 4.18 5.29 17.21
C SER A 175 5.22 6.03 16.35
N LYS A 176 5.53 7.29 16.67
CA LYS A 176 6.41 8.10 15.84
C LYS A 176 7.88 7.75 16.04
N THR A 177 8.56 7.51 14.91
CA THR A 177 9.97 7.17 14.85
C THR A 177 10.76 8.24 14.11
N LEU A 178 11.81 8.76 14.71
CA LEU A 178 12.82 9.60 14.05
C LEU A 178 13.80 8.68 13.33
N TYR A 179 13.96 8.86 12.05
CA TYR A 179 14.97 8.15 11.26
C TYR A 179 16.25 8.98 11.18
N ILE A 180 17.37 8.33 11.50
CA ILE A 180 18.71 8.90 11.32
C ILE A 180 19.43 8.04 10.29
N LEU A 181 19.75 8.64 9.17
CA LEU A 181 20.46 7.99 8.06
C LEU A 181 21.96 8.23 8.22
N PHE A 182 22.76 7.18 8.05
CA PHE A 182 24.22 7.32 7.95
C PHE A 182 24.63 7.27 6.49
N ILE A 183 25.32 8.32 6.04
CA ILE A 183 25.94 8.38 4.72
C ILE A 183 27.45 8.26 4.91
N GLN A 184 28.09 7.46 4.10
CA GLN A 184 29.55 7.34 4.09
C GLN A 184 30.17 8.44 3.21
N GLU A 185 31.03 9.25 3.79
CA GLU A 185 31.80 10.21 2.99
C GLU A 185 32.76 9.46 2.05
N LEU A 186 32.84 9.92 0.80
CA LEU A 186 33.60 9.23 -0.25
C LEU A 186 35.11 9.17 0.02
N ILE A 187 35.66 10.17 0.72
CA ILE A 187 37.10 10.30 0.95
C ILE A 187 37.52 9.69 2.29
N SER A 188 36.89 10.10 3.37
CA SER A 188 37.26 9.69 4.73
C SER A 188 36.63 8.37 5.17
N LYS A 189 35.61 7.86 4.42
CA LYS A 189 34.80 6.72 4.81
C LYS A 189 34.09 6.89 6.17
N ALA A 190 34.10 8.09 6.72
CA ALA A 190 33.44 8.36 8.00
C ALA A 190 31.91 8.38 7.83
N PRO A 191 31.17 7.79 8.77
CA PRO A 191 29.70 7.84 8.74
C PRO A 191 29.23 9.23 9.20
N ILE A 192 28.48 9.92 8.35
CA ILE A 192 27.83 11.19 8.68
C ILE A 192 26.37 10.94 9.01
N PRO A 193 25.90 11.20 10.23
CA PRO A 193 24.50 11.07 10.59
C PRO A 193 23.67 12.22 10.01
N ILE A 194 22.63 11.92 9.27
CA ILE A 194 21.67 12.88 8.74
C ILE A 194 20.30 12.57 9.37
N PRO A 195 19.79 13.43 10.26
CA PRO A 195 18.44 13.31 10.75
C PRO A 195 17.46 13.63 9.62
N ILE A 196 16.48 12.77 9.42
CA ILE A 196 15.49 12.93 8.37
C ILE A 196 14.29 13.66 8.94
N PRO A 197 13.94 14.86 8.41
CA PRO A 197 12.76 15.57 8.85
C PRO A 197 11.49 14.78 8.47
N ASP A 198 10.50 14.82 9.34
CA ASP A 198 9.24 14.10 9.24
C ASP A 198 8.18 14.83 8.42
N ILE A 199 8.55 15.88 7.74
CA ILE A 199 7.61 16.71 6.97
C ILE A 199 7.85 16.48 5.49
N THR A 200 6.88 15.81 4.84
CA THR A 200 6.85 15.74 3.38
C THR A 200 5.66 16.51 2.83
N PRO A 201 5.84 17.32 1.80
CA PRO A 201 4.74 18.03 1.13
C PRO A 201 3.68 17.08 0.56
N LEU A 202 4.08 15.85 0.19
CA LEU A 202 3.19 14.86 -0.42
C LEU A 202 2.34 14.08 0.59
N ASN A 203 2.80 14.02 1.83
CA ASN A 203 2.14 13.26 2.90
C ASN A 203 2.15 14.06 4.22
N PRO A 204 1.41 15.17 4.30
CA PRO A 204 1.35 15.97 5.52
C PRO A 204 0.67 15.19 6.63
N PRO A 205 1.03 15.41 7.90
CA PRO A 205 0.34 14.82 9.04
C PRO A 205 -1.13 15.26 9.04
N LEU A 206 -2.04 14.31 9.27
CA LEU A 206 -3.48 14.58 9.31
C LEU A 206 -3.93 15.25 10.61
N GLY A 207 -3.12 15.17 11.68
CA GLY A 207 -3.42 15.77 12.98
C GLY A 207 -2.85 17.17 13.16
N ALA A 208 -3.56 18.03 13.88
CA ALA A 208 -3.12 19.40 14.20
C ALA A 208 -1.93 19.47 15.13
N LYS A 209 -1.67 18.42 15.92
CA LYS A 209 -0.50 18.31 16.82
C LYS A 209 0.45 17.27 16.27
N PRO A 210 1.66 17.66 15.83
CA PRO A 210 2.67 16.69 15.45
C PRO A 210 3.10 15.93 16.73
N PRO A 211 3.11 14.59 16.68
CA PRO A 211 3.60 13.80 17.80
C PRO A 211 5.11 13.98 17.96
N LEU A 212 5.58 13.88 19.22
CA LEU A 212 7.01 13.87 19.50
C LEU A 212 7.61 12.52 19.07
N PRO A 213 8.72 12.51 18.30
CA PRO A 213 9.41 11.27 17.99
C PRO A 213 10.15 10.77 19.22
N LEU A 214 9.62 9.75 19.88
CA LEU A 214 10.22 9.13 21.05
C LEU A 214 11.10 7.93 20.69
N HIS A 215 10.88 7.32 19.55
CA HIS A 215 11.72 6.27 19.02
C HIS A 215 12.71 6.82 18.00
N VAL A 216 13.97 6.39 18.10
CA VAL A 216 15.01 6.71 17.12
C VAL A 216 15.43 5.43 16.44
N LYS A 217 15.33 5.39 15.11
CA LYS A 217 15.79 4.27 14.29
C LYS A 217 16.94 4.71 13.41
N PHE A 218 18.07 4.04 13.56
CA PHE A 218 19.23 4.26 12.71
C PHE A 218 19.08 3.40 11.44
N ILE A 219 19.20 4.03 10.27
CA ILE A 219 19.28 3.32 8.99
C ILE A 219 20.78 3.17 8.71
N THR A 220 21.31 2.00 9.03
CA THR A 220 22.72 1.67 8.78
C THR A 220 22.89 1.10 7.37
N ASN A 221 24.12 1.22 6.87
CA ASN A 221 24.52 0.75 5.54
C ASN A 221 24.79 -0.76 5.49
N GLU A 222 24.15 -1.56 6.31
CA GLU A 222 24.35 -3.01 6.26
C GLU A 222 23.90 -3.58 4.90
N PRO A 223 24.64 -4.58 4.39
CA PRO A 223 24.40 -5.16 3.06
C PRO A 223 23.09 -5.95 2.95
N ASP A 224 22.35 -6.10 4.03
CA ASP A 224 21.07 -6.77 4.04
C ASP A 224 20.00 -5.90 3.35
N GLN A 225 19.79 -6.21 2.10
CA GLN A 225 18.62 -6.01 1.24
C GLN A 225 18.01 -4.61 1.11
N ASN A 226 18.23 -3.67 2.07
CA ASN A 226 17.67 -2.31 2.05
C ASN A 226 18.71 -1.22 2.40
N GLY A 227 19.99 -1.51 2.31
CA GLY A 227 21.05 -0.56 2.63
C GLY A 227 21.10 0.61 1.65
N THR A 228 21.19 1.83 2.19
CA THR A 228 21.32 3.07 1.40
C THR A 228 22.75 3.35 0.93
N ALA A 229 23.72 2.51 1.29
CA ALA A 229 25.13 2.69 0.97
C ALA A 229 25.47 2.79 -0.52
N LYS A 230 24.66 2.17 -1.37
CA LYS A 230 24.82 2.19 -2.84
C LYS A 230 24.27 3.44 -3.51
N TYR A 231 23.52 4.26 -2.76
CA TYR A 231 22.87 5.43 -3.32
C TYR A 231 23.68 6.70 -3.09
N SER A 232 23.50 7.69 -3.94
CA SER A 232 24.06 9.02 -3.69
C SER A 232 23.46 9.63 -2.42
N PRO A 233 24.14 10.60 -1.76
CA PRO A 233 23.61 11.25 -0.56
C PRO A 233 22.19 11.80 -0.72
N ILE A 234 21.90 12.37 -1.89
CA ILE A 234 20.58 12.94 -2.22
C ILE A 234 19.52 11.82 -2.33
N GLN A 235 19.86 10.73 -3.00
CA GLN A 235 18.95 9.57 -3.12
C GLN A 235 18.67 8.93 -1.76
N ALA A 236 19.71 8.76 -0.94
CA ALA A 236 19.57 8.22 0.40
C ALA A 236 18.67 9.12 1.28
N ALA A 237 18.82 10.45 1.20
CA ALA A 237 17.97 11.40 1.91
C ALA A 237 16.51 11.32 1.44
N LEU A 238 16.24 11.18 0.15
CA LEU A 238 14.89 11.02 -0.41
C LEU A 238 14.23 9.70 0.05
N ILE A 239 14.98 8.59 0.05
CA ILE A 239 14.50 7.30 0.56
C ILE A 239 14.14 7.41 2.05
N GLY A 240 15.01 8.04 2.82
CA GLY A 240 14.76 8.28 4.23
C GLY A 240 13.52 9.13 4.46
N LEU A 241 13.33 10.21 3.70
CA LEU A 241 12.16 11.07 3.76
C LEU A 241 10.87 10.30 3.42
N ALA A 242 10.93 9.45 2.40
CA ALA A 242 9.82 8.59 2.02
C ALA A 242 9.47 7.55 3.10
N LYS A 243 10.47 6.97 3.77
CA LYS A 243 10.26 6.07 4.91
C LYS A 243 9.69 6.80 6.13
N ALA A 244 10.16 8.00 6.41
CA ALA A 244 9.66 8.83 7.51
C ALA A 244 8.18 9.21 7.30
N SER A 245 7.78 9.51 6.06
CA SER A 245 6.42 9.91 5.73
C SER A 245 5.38 8.79 5.92
N LYS A 246 5.78 7.53 5.76
CA LYS A 246 4.89 6.37 6.00
C LYS A 246 4.51 6.20 7.48
N GLY A 247 5.35 6.65 8.39
CA GLY A 247 5.13 6.55 9.85
C GLY A 247 4.56 7.82 10.50
N SER A 248 4.06 8.78 9.70
CA SER A 248 3.66 10.08 10.24
C SER A 248 2.30 10.08 10.95
N ASP A 249 1.45 9.09 10.72
CA ASP A 249 0.11 9.05 11.30
C ASP A 249 0.10 8.33 12.64
N VAL A 250 -0.17 9.08 13.68
CA VAL A 250 -0.32 8.59 15.06
C VAL A 250 -1.78 8.39 15.46
N ILE A 251 -2.70 8.82 14.61
CA ILE A 251 -4.13 8.66 14.80
C ILE A 251 -4.63 7.59 13.85
N SER A 252 -5.22 6.55 14.42
CA SER A 252 -5.95 5.54 13.67
C SER A 252 -7.44 5.63 14.00
N GLY A 253 -8.30 5.39 13.01
CA GLY A 253 -9.74 5.38 13.20
C GLY A 253 -10.35 4.10 12.67
N THR A 254 -11.34 3.58 13.37
CA THR A 254 -12.20 2.48 12.92
C THR A 254 -13.65 2.94 12.94
N GLY A 255 -14.42 2.48 11.96
CA GLY A 255 -15.83 2.85 11.88
C GLY A 255 -16.63 1.90 11.02
N SER A 256 -17.95 1.97 11.16
CA SER A 256 -18.91 1.30 10.31
C SER A 256 -19.72 2.32 9.52
N LEU A 257 -19.95 2.02 8.26
CA LEU A 257 -20.62 2.87 7.30
C LEU A 257 -21.76 2.14 6.64
N ASP A 258 -22.89 2.83 6.45
CA ASP A 258 -23.96 2.33 5.60
C ASP A 258 -23.52 2.43 4.12
N VAL A 259 -23.51 1.29 3.46
CA VAL A 259 -23.16 1.18 2.03
C VAL A 259 -24.06 2.05 1.14
N LEU A 260 -25.33 2.12 1.45
CA LEU A 260 -26.32 2.88 0.65
C LEU A 260 -26.14 4.38 0.81
N ARG A 261 -25.74 4.84 2.00
CA ARG A 261 -25.57 6.28 2.29
C ARG A 261 -24.23 6.82 1.81
N TYR A 262 -23.16 6.06 1.99
CA TYR A 262 -21.82 6.55 1.68
C TYR A 262 -20.81 5.47 1.24
N GLY A 263 -20.91 4.24 1.77
CA GLY A 263 -19.89 3.22 1.56
C GLY A 263 -19.62 2.89 0.09
N HIS A 264 -20.61 3.08 -0.79
CA HIS A 264 -20.47 2.80 -2.22
C HIS A 264 -19.54 3.78 -2.98
N VAL A 265 -19.29 4.97 -2.44
CA VAL A 265 -18.43 6.00 -3.05
C VAL A 265 -17.13 6.21 -2.30
N LEU A 266 -17.01 5.66 -1.08
CA LEU A 266 -15.80 5.77 -0.29
C LEU A 266 -14.66 4.99 -0.96
N LYS A 267 -13.57 5.69 -1.23
CA LYS A 267 -12.36 5.10 -1.83
C LYS A 267 -11.23 5.08 -0.81
N ALA A 268 -10.53 3.96 -0.76
CA ALA A 268 -9.34 3.83 0.07
C ALA A 268 -8.26 4.84 -0.35
N ARG A 269 -7.36 5.18 0.57
CA ARG A 269 -6.18 6.04 0.34
C ARG A 269 -6.50 7.43 -0.19
N ARG A 270 -7.69 7.95 0.07
CA ARG A 270 -8.08 9.34 -0.25
C ARG A 270 -8.49 10.06 1.03
N LYS A 271 -8.17 11.34 1.10
CA LYS A 271 -8.55 12.21 2.22
C LYS A 271 -10.08 12.26 2.34
N VAL A 272 -10.59 12.17 3.58
CA VAL A 272 -11.99 12.35 3.95
C VAL A 272 -12.18 13.71 4.63
#